data_85c2585f36a42c7c9a40b4b83444ef39
#
_entry.id   85c2585f36a42c7c9a40b4b83444ef39
#
_cell.length_a   1.000
_cell.length_b   1.000
_cell.length_c   1.000
_cell.angle_alpha   90.00
_cell.angle_beta   90.00
_cell.angle_gamma   90.00
#
_symmetry.space_group_name_H-M   'P 1'
#
loop_
_entity.id
_entity.type
_entity.pdbx_description
1 polymer ?
#
loop_
_entity_poly.entity_id
_entity_poly.type
_entity_poly.pdbx_seq_one_letter_code
_entity_poly.pdbx_strand_id
1 'polypeptide(L)'
;MPDYDVVVVGAGNAALAAANSAKENGAKKVLVLEKANRKERGGNSFFSGGLFRIAFDDPHELKAMVPDAGDIIPGFYEDVLPYTKEDMWSDLLRVTHNKTDRELSTILIDNSFEAIKWAHEVGGIPMEPASTL
;
A
#
# COMPACT_ATOMS: atom_id res chain seq x y z
N MET A 1 15.56 -7.51 31.04
CA MET A 1 15.70 -7.13 29.61
C MET A 1 14.30 -7.02 29.04
N PRO A 2 13.99 -6.08 28.16
CA PRO A 2 12.69 -6.07 27.52
C PRO A 2 12.46 -7.38 26.76
N ASP A 3 11.24 -7.92 26.83
CA ASP A 3 10.91 -9.17 26.16
C ASP A 3 10.77 -9.00 24.64
N TYR A 4 10.58 -7.77 24.17
CA TYR A 4 10.42 -7.39 22.75
C TYR A 4 11.24 -6.15 22.42
N ASP A 5 11.76 -6.10 21.18
CA ASP A 5 12.49 -4.95 20.65
C ASP A 5 11.52 -3.87 20.18
N VAL A 6 10.40 -4.29 19.58
CA VAL A 6 9.34 -3.40 19.06
C VAL A 6 7.98 -3.97 19.41
N VAL A 7 7.08 -3.11 19.86
CA VAL A 7 5.66 -3.43 20.06
C VAL A 7 4.83 -2.53 19.14
N VAL A 8 4.05 -3.14 18.26
CA VAL A 8 3.15 -2.46 17.33
C VAL A 8 1.71 -2.64 17.80
N VAL A 9 0.96 -1.56 17.92
CA VAL A 9 -0.43 -1.58 18.37
C VAL A 9 -1.38 -1.45 17.19
N GLY A 10 -2.17 -2.48 16.95
CA GLY A 10 -3.07 -2.67 15.81
C GLY A 10 -2.56 -3.72 14.84
N ALA A 11 -3.45 -4.24 13.97
CA ALA A 11 -3.12 -5.19 12.91
C ALA A 11 -3.69 -4.79 11.54
N GLY A 12 -3.89 -3.51 11.30
CA GLY A 12 -4.19 -2.97 9.98
C GLY A 12 -2.93 -2.81 9.11
N ASN A 13 -3.07 -2.35 7.87
CA ASN A 13 -1.96 -2.23 6.91
C ASN A 13 -0.77 -1.43 7.48
N ALA A 14 -1.01 -0.28 8.11
CA ALA A 14 0.05 0.54 8.70
C ALA A 14 0.83 -0.22 9.78
N ALA A 15 0.13 -0.96 10.65
CA ALA A 15 0.76 -1.73 11.72
C ALA A 15 1.57 -2.92 11.17
N LEU A 16 1.05 -3.61 10.16
CA LEU A 16 1.76 -4.71 9.53
C LEU A 16 2.98 -4.22 8.74
N ALA A 17 2.88 -3.08 8.06
CA ALA A 17 4.02 -2.44 7.41
C ALA A 17 5.10 -2.06 8.44
N ALA A 18 4.72 -1.43 9.55
CA ALA A 18 5.66 -1.09 10.63
C ALA A 18 6.33 -2.32 11.23
N ALA A 19 5.59 -3.41 11.46
CA ALA A 19 6.14 -4.64 12.00
C ALA A 19 7.15 -5.30 11.05
N ASN A 20 6.84 -5.36 9.76
CA ASN A 20 7.73 -5.90 8.74
C ASN A 20 8.98 -5.04 8.60
N SER A 21 8.81 -3.73 8.48
CA SER A 21 9.94 -2.79 8.41
C SER A 21 10.85 -2.89 9.64
N ALA A 22 10.29 -3.03 10.84
CA ALA A 22 11.10 -3.25 12.05
C ALA A 22 11.93 -4.54 11.94
N LYS A 23 11.36 -5.62 11.40
CA LYS A 23 12.08 -6.88 11.18
C LYS A 23 13.22 -6.72 10.18
N GLU A 24 12.98 -6.06 9.04
CA GLU A 24 14.01 -5.78 8.04
C GLU A 24 15.16 -4.94 8.61
N ASN A 25 14.85 -4.02 9.50
CA ASN A 25 15.84 -3.15 10.16
C ASN A 25 16.45 -3.78 11.42
N GLY A 26 16.36 -5.10 11.58
CA GLY A 26 17.14 -5.86 12.55
C GLY A 26 16.45 -6.12 13.89
N ALA A 27 15.20 -5.74 14.09
CA ALA A 27 14.45 -6.11 15.28
C ALA A 27 14.29 -7.63 15.36
N LYS A 28 14.79 -8.24 16.44
CA LYS A 28 14.75 -9.69 16.62
C LYS A 28 13.40 -10.17 17.10
N LYS A 29 12.74 -9.40 17.98
CA LYS A 29 11.46 -9.73 18.59
C LYS A 29 10.48 -8.57 18.38
N VAL A 30 9.54 -8.74 17.47
CA VAL A 30 8.46 -7.80 17.21
C VAL A 30 7.14 -8.41 17.68
N LEU A 31 6.39 -7.68 18.48
CA LEU A 31 5.06 -8.04 18.95
C LEU A 31 4.02 -7.14 18.30
N VAL A 32 2.98 -7.74 17.71
CA VAL A 32 1.81 -7.01 17.23
C VAL A 32 0.64 -7.29 18.16
N LEU A 33 0.05 -6.22 18.70
CA LEU A 33 -1.12 -6.28 19.57
C LEU A 33 -2.37 -5.80 18.81
N GLU A 34 -3.41 -6.61 18.78
CA GLU A 34 -4.70 -6.24 18.18
C GLU A 34 -5.81 -6.37 19.24
N LYS A 35 -6.64 -5.34 19.36
CA LYS A 35 -7.75 -5.33 20.31
C LYS A 35 -8.95 -6.15 19.87
N ALA A 36 -9.14 -6.26 18.55
CA ALA A 36 -10.24 -7.01 17.98
C ALA A 36 -9.96 -8.52 18.04
N ASN A 37 -11.00 -9.30 18.09
CA ASN A 37 -10.89 -10.75 18.01
C ASN A 37 -10.42 -11.19 16.61
N ARG A 38 -10.04 -12.48 16.49
CA ARG A 38 -9.45 -13.02 15.25
C ARG A 38 -10.33 -12.81 14.00
N LYS A 39 -11.66 -12.75 14.14
CA LYS A 39 -12.58 -12.61 13.02
C LYS A 39 -12.73 -11.16 12.54
N GLU A 40 -12.45 -10.20 13.42
CA GLU A 40 -12.69 -8.76 13.18
C GLU A 40 -11.39 -7.94 13.15
N ARG A 41 -10.23 -8.62 13.21
CA ARG A 41 -8.93 -7.96 13.20
C ARG A 41 -8.66 -7.21 11.90
N GLY A 42 -7.79 -6.22 11.95
CA GLY A 42 -7.33 -5.48 10.76
C GLY A 42 -7.98 -4.12 10.56
N GLY A 43 -8.96 -3.75 11.42
CA GLY A 43 -9.60 -2.44 11.35
C GLY A 43 -10.17 -2.13 9.97
N ASN A 44 -9.98 -0.91 9.48
CA ASN A 44 -10.47 -0.50 8.16
C ASN A 44 -9.87 -1.30 7.00
N SER A 45 -8.67 -1.85 7.17
CA SER A 45 -8.03 -2.68 6.13
C SER A 45 -8.81 -3.95 5.84
N PHE A 46 -9.50 -4.51 6.84
CA PHE A 46 -10.35 -5.69 6.67
C PHE A 46 -11.56 -5.42 5.76
N PHE A 47 -12.05 -4.19 5.76
CA PHE A 47 -13.22 -3.77 4.96
C PHE A 47 -12.83 -3.14 3.62
N SER A 48 -11.54 -3.03 3.31
CA SER A 48 -11.10 -2.55 2.01
C SER A 48 -11.33 -3.61 0.94
N GLY A 49 -11.54 -3.19 -0.31
CA GLY A 49 -11.63 -4.11 -1.44
C GLY A 49 -10.28 -4.68 -1.89
N GLY A 50 -9.20 -4.38 -1.17
CA GLY A 50 -7.84 -4.80 -1.54
C GLY A 50 -7.24 -3.99 -2.70
N LEU A 51 -7.88 -2.89 -3.11
CA LEU A 51 -7.37 -2.03 -4.18
C LEU A 51 -6.34 -1.05 -3.62
N PHE A 52 -5.20 -0.97 -4.28
CA PHE A 52 -4.18 0.04 -4.04
C PHE A 52 -4.19 1.06 -5.17
N ARG A 53 -4.13 2.33 -4.79
CA ARG A 53 -3.96 3.44 -5.72
C ARG A 53 -2.58 4.02 -5.52
N ILE A 54 -1.81 4.07 -6.59
CA ILE A 54 -0.42 4.53 -6.60
C ILE A 54 -0.22 5.53 -7.73
N ALA A 55 0.68 6.48 -7.56
CA ALA A 55 1.08 7.39 -8.63
C ALA A 55 2.23 6.77 -9.43
N PHE A 56 2.16 6.90 -10.76
CA PHE A 56 3.20 6.48 -11.70
C PHE A 56 3.15 7.36 -12.96
N ASP A 57 4.31 7.61 -13.56
CA ASP A 57 4.43 8.44 -14.75
C ASP A 57 4.44 7.60 -16.05
N ASP A 58 4.98 6.37 -15.99
CA ASP A 58 4.98 5.44 -17.10
C ASP A 58 4.27 4.13 -16.69
N PRO A 59 3.21 3.70 -17.41
CA PRO A 59 2.54 2.43 -17.15
C PRO A 59 3.47 1.20 -17.14
N HIS A 60 4.60 1.26 -17.84
CA HIS A 60 5.56 0.17 -17.85
C HIS A 60 6.28 -0.03 -16.49
N GLU A 61 6.27 0.98 -15.61
CA GLU A 61 6.78 0.85 -14.24
C GLU A 61 5.97 -0.17 -13.43
N LEU A 62 4.69 -0.37 -13.79
CA LEU A 62 3.80 -1.34 -13.14
C LEU A 62 4.27 -2.79 -13.33
N LYS A 63 5.15 -3.07 -14.32
CA LYS A 63 5.77 -4.40 -14.50
C LYS A 63 6.54 -4.87 -13.28
N ALA A 64 6.99 -3.96 -12.42
CA ALA A 64 7.65 -4.31 -11.17
C ALA A 64 6.73 -5.08 -10.19
N MET A 65 5.42 -4.90 -10.32
CA MET A 65 4.43 -5.50 -9.39
C MET A 65 3.46 -6.45 -10.08
N VAL A 66 3.16 -6.20 -11.35
CA VAL A 66 2.20 -7.00 -12.15
C VAL A 66 2.80 -7.35 -13.51
N PRO A 67 3.91 -8.14 -13.55
CA PRO A 67 4.64 -8.44 -14.79
C PRO A 67 3.77 -9.12 -15.86
N ASP A 68 2.79 -9.89 -15.42
CA ASP A 68 1.91 -10.70 -16.30
C ASP A 68 0.61 -9.96 -16.67
N ALA A 69 0.52 -8.65 -16.36
CA ALA A 69 -0.72 -7.89 -16.61
C ALA A 69 -1.11 -7.88 -18.10
N GLY A 70 -0.13 -7.83 -19.00
CA GLY A 70 -0.38 -7.89 -20.45
C GLY A 70 -0.93 -9.23 -20.93
N ASP A 71 -0.65 -10.32 -20.23
CA ASP A 71 -1.20 -11.65 -20.53
C ASP A 71 -2.65 -11.78 -20.03
N ILE A 72 -2.97 -11.08 -18.92
CA ILE A 72 -4.31 -11.04 -18.33
C ILE A 72 -5.21 -10.07 -19.11
N ILE A 73 -4.68 -8.89 -19.44
CA ILE A 73 -5.37 -7.81 -20.15
C ILE A 73 -4.50 -7.39 -21.33
N PRO A 74 -4.79 -7.89 -22.56
CA PRO A 74 -4.03 -7.51 -23.75
C PRO A 74 -3.99 -5.98 -23.94
N GLY A 75 -2.80 -5.42 -24.15
CA GLY A 75 -2.61 -3.98 -24.29
C GLY A 75 -2.54 -3.21 -22.96
N PHE A 76 -2.46 -3.89 -21.81
CA PHE A 76 -2.52 -3.23 -20.50
C PHE A 76 -1.52 -2.08 -20.35
N TYR A 77 -0.26 -2.28 -20.71
CA TYR A 77 0.76 -1.24 -20.52
C TYR A 77 0.71 -0.13 -21.57
N GLU A 78 0.10 -0.40 -22.73
CA GLU A 78 -0.06 0.54 -23.83
C GLU A 78 -1.31 1.39 -23.67
N ASP A 79 -2.38 0.84 -23.09
CA ASP A 79 -3.69 1.46 -22.99
C ASP A 79 -3.93 2.15 -21.63
N VAL A 80 -3.21 1.75 -20.58
CA VAL A 80 -3.30 2.40 -19.28
C VAL A 80 -2.65 3.78 -19.34
N LEU A 81 -3.39 4.79 -18.94
CA LEU A 81 -2.85 6.16 -18.86
C LEU A 81 -2.00 6.34 -17.60
N PRO A 82 -0.97 7.18 -17.65
CA PRO A 82 -0.27 7.63 -16.44
C PRO A 82 -1.26 8.15 -15.40
N TYR A 83 -0.97 7.89 -14.15
CA TYR A 83 -1.68 8.47 -13.01
C TYR A 83 -0.65 9.19 -12.15
N THR A 84 -0.42 10.45 -12.48
CA THR A 84 0.66 11.23 -11.90
C THR A 84 0.40 11.58 -10.43
N LYS A 85 1.42 12.08 -9.74
CA LYS A 85 1.26 12.62 -8.39
C LYS A 85 0.28 13.79 -8.35
N GLU A 86 0.25 14.59 -9.40
CA GLU A 86 -0.68 15.72 -9.57
C GLU A 86 -2.12 15.23 -9.70
N ASP A 87 -2.34 14.15 -10.46
CA ASP A 87 -3.67 13.52 -10.59
C ASP A 87 -4.13 12.98 -9.25
N MET A 88 -3.24 12.27 -8.53
CA MET A 88 -3.53 11.72 -7.21
C MET A 88 -3.83 12.82 -6.18
N TRP A 89 -3.11 13.95 -6.24
CA TRP A 89 -3.40 15.14 -5.44
C TRP A 89 -4.77 15.73 -5.76
N SER A 90 -5.07 15.89 -7.05
CA SER A 90 -6.35 16.43 -7.52
C SER A 90 -7.51 15.57 -7.01
N ASP A 91 -7.41 14.26 -7.17
CA ASP A 91 -8.41 13.31 -6.69
C ASP A 91 -8.57 13.37 -5.17
N LEU A 92 -7.46 13.38 -4.43
CA LEU A 92 -7.50 13.44 -2.97
C LEU A 92 -8.16 14.72 -2.46
N LEU A 93 -7.82 15.87 -3.03
CA LEU A 93 -8.45 17.15 -2.68
C LEU A 93 -9.95 17.14 -3.00
N ARG A 94 -10.34 16.58 -4.14
CA ARG A 94 -11.73 16.47 -4.56
C ARG A 94 -12.54 15.61 -3.57
N VAL A 95 -12.08 14.39 -3.24
CA VAL A 95 -12.84 13.47 -2.38
C VAL A 95 -12.87 13.90 -0.92
N THR A 96 -11.86 14.63 -0.46
CA THR A 96 -11.80 15.17 0.90
C THR A 96 -12.40 16.56 1.05
N HIS A 97 -12.94 17.12 -0.04
CA HIS A 97 -13.43 18.51 -0.06
C HIS A 97 -12.37 19.51 0.46
N ASN A 98 -11.12 19.34 0.06
CA ASN A 98 -9.95 20.13 0.48
C ASN A 98 -9.66 20.08 2.00
N LYS A 99 -10.13 19.05 2.72
CA LYS A 99 -9.95 18.89 4.17
C LYS A 99 -8.86 17.88 4.54
N THR A 100 -8.07 17.43 3.59
CA THR A 100 -6.96 16.51 3.87
C THR A 100 -5.82 17.21 4.59
N ASP A 101 -5.11 16.47 5.44
CA ASP A 101 -3.83 16.91 6.00
C ASP A 101 -2.79 16.91 4.87
N ARG A 102 -2.22 18.09 4.57
CA ARG A 102 -1.32 18.25 3.43
C ARG A 102 0.02 17.56 3.63
N GLU A 103 0.56 17.56 4.84
CA GLU A 103 1.86 16.94 5.14
C GLU A 103 1.76 15.42 5.00
N LEU A 104 0.76 14.81 5.63
CA LEU A 104 0.52 13.38 5.52
C LEU A 104 0.17 12.96 4.09
N SER A 105 -0.58 13.78 3.36
CA SER A 105 -0.92 13.50 1.96
C SER A 105 0.30 13.56 1.04
N THR A 106 1.22 14.50 1.28
CA THR A 106 2.48 14.56 0.54
C THR A 106 3.29 13.27 0.74
N ILE A 107 3.45 12.84 1.99
CA ILE A 107 4.16 11.60 2.32
C ILE A 107 3.50 10.40 1.63
N LEU A 108 2.16 10.31 1.68
CA LEU A 108 1.41 9.23 1.05
C LEU A 108 1.64 9.19 -0.46
N ILE A 109 1.45 10.32 -1.13
CA ILE A 109 1.51 10.42 -2.60
C ILE A 109 2.94 10.19 -3.09
N ASP A 110 3.91 10.86 -2.47
CA ASP A 110 5.31 10.78 -2.89
C ASP A 110 5.91 9.38 -2.76
N ASN A 111 5.43 8.60 -1.81
CA ASN A 111 5.94 7.25 -1.54
C ASN A 111 4.98 6.14 -1.98
N SER A 112 3.87 6.46 -2.66
CA SER A 112 2.81 5.49 -2.95
C SER A 112 3.31 4.31 -3.79
N PHE A 113 4.08 4.56 -4.85
CA PHE A 113 4.63 3.53 -5.73
C PHE A 113 5.61 2.62 -4.98
N GLU A 114 6.63 3.21 -4.37
CA GLU A 114 7.67 2.45 -3.68
C GLU A 114 7.14 1.66 -2.48
N ALA A 115 6.15 2.19 -1.76
CA ALA A 115 5.52 1.50 -0.64
C ALA A 115 4.76 0.23 -1.08
N ILE A 116 4.04 0.30 -2.20
CA ILE A 116 3.31 -0.87 -2.72
C ILE A 116 4.25 -1.87 -3.39
N LYS A 117 5.26 -1.39 -4.11
CA LYS A 117 6.34 -2.23 -4.63
C LYS A 117 7.04 -2.99 -3.50
N TRP A 118 7.41 -2.31 -2.42
CA TRP A 118 7.98 -2.94 -1.22
C TRP A 118 7.02 -3.99 -0.61
N ALA A 119 5.73 -3.69 -0.52
CA ALA A 119 4.74 -4.64 0.00
C ALA A 119 4.66 -5.92 -0.88
N HIS A 120 4.84 -5.79 -2.19
CA HIS A 120 4.92 -6.91 -3.12
C HIS A 120 6.22 -7.69 -2.95
N GLU A 121 7.37 -7.03 -3.10
CA GLU A 121 8.70 -7.66 -3.16
C GLU A 121 9.13 -8.23 -1.81
N VAL A 122 8.91 -7.50 -0.72
CA VAL A 122 9.35 -7.87 0.63
C VAL A 122 8.23 -8.50 1.43
N GLY A 123 7.04 -7.94 1.36
CA GLY A 123 5.86 -8.44 2.04
C GLY A 123 5.28 -9.71 1.41
N GLY A 124 5.68 -10.04 0.18
CA GLY A 124 5.19 -11.21 -0.56
C GLY A 124 3.70 -11.12 -0.91
N ILE A 125 3.14 -9.90 -0.99
CA ILE A 125 1.74 -9.69 -1.33
C ILE A 125 1.58 -9.88 -2.85
N PRO A 126 0.77 -10.85 -3.31
CA PRO A 126 0.49 -10.99 -4.72
C PRO A 126 -0.32 -9.80 -5.21
N MET A 127 0.04 -9.28 -6.39
CA MET A 127 -0.64 -8.16 -7.04
C MET A 127 -1.22 -8.62 -8.36
N GLU A 128 -2.39 -8.09 -8.69
CA GLU A 128 -3.05 -8.31 -9.97
C GLU A 128 -3.52 -6.96 -10.52
N PRO A 129 -3.57 -6.80 -11.86
CA PRO A 129 -4.16 -5.60 -12.44
C PRO A 129 -5.63 -5.53 -12.06
N ALA A 130 -6.12 -4.34 -11.69
CA ALA A 130 -7.55 -4.14 -11.47
C ALA A 130 -8.26 -4.22 -12.84
N SER A 131 -8.75 -5.40 -13.17
CA SER A 131 -9.60 -5.60 -14.34
C SER A 131 -10.99 -5.12 -14.02
N THR A 132 -11.36 -3.97 -14.51
CA THR A 132 -12.72 -3.40 -14.50
C THR A 132 -13.41 -3.36 -13.13
N LEU A 133 -13.48 -2.19 -12.62
CA LEU A 133 -14.63 -1.79 -11.81
C LEU A 133 -15.73 -1.24 -12.71
#